data_1634a8bcdc0035224f1a36b6164f39dc
#
_entry.id   1634a8bcdc0035224f1a36b6164f39dc
#
_cell.length_a   1.000
_cell.length_b   1.000
_cell.length_c   1.000
_cell.angle_alpha   90.00
_cell.angle_beta   90.00
_cell.angle_gamma   90.00
#
_symmetry.space_group_name_H-M   'P 1'
#
loop_
_entity.id
_entity.type
_entity.pdbx_description
1 polymer ?
#
loop_
_entity_poly.entity_id
_entity_poly.type
_entity_poly.pdbx_seq_one_letter_code
_entity_poly.pdbx_strand_id
1 'polypeptide(L)'
;MKLIVTGSVAFDYLMSFPGKFTEHFLPEHMHRVSLSFLVDTMDKRRGGCAPNIAYTLALLGERPYLMATAGQDVGDYKAWMDAANIDTSLLKVIDGKFCASFFCSTDQASNQIASFYTGAMANAGELSFRGVAGLESGLVIISPNDPGAMVQYADECAAIGLQYIWDPGQQCARMEGDQLTDGVKGAFMVICNDYEFELIRQKTGMSEADILVHVPLLVITKGEKGCSIYTRDGITDVPAVPPARIEDPTGVGDAFRGGFMKGLAMGVPFAVCAQLGSVAATYALEHLGGTSHAYTWKEFTERYEQHFGPLQA
;
A
#
# COMPACT_ATOMS: atom_id res chain seq x y z
N MET A 1 -11.68 -9.50 14.88
CA MET A 1 -10.21 -9.21 14.96
C MET A 1 -10.01 -7.73 14.68
N LYS A 2 -9.11 -7.02 15.39
CA LYS A 2 -8.78 -5.62 15.07
C LYS A 2 -7.81 -5.58 13.90
N LEU A 3 -8.08 -4.72 12.92
CA LEU A 3 -7.19 -4.51 11.78
C LEU A 3 -6.48 -3.17 11.94
N ILE A 4 -5.16 -3.16 11.94
CA ILE A 4 -4.32 -1.99 12.10
C ILE A 4 -3.52 -1.81 10.83
N VAL A 5 -3.57 -0.62 10.25
CA VAL A 5 -2.88 -0.29 9.02
C VAL A 5 -1.82 0.78 9.34
N THR A 6 -0.56 0.48 9.08
CA THR A 6 0.52 1.47 9.10
C THR A 6 0.98 1.76 7.69
N GLY A 7 1.62 2.91 7.50
CA GLY A 7 2.15 3.30 6.19
C GLY A 7 2.10 4.81 5.99
N SER A 8 2.45 5.25 4.80
CA SER A 8 2.42 6.66 4.43
C SER A 8 1.00 7.21 4.34
N VAL A 9 0.81 8.46 4.79
CA VAL A 9 -0.33 9.33 4.46
C VAL A 9 0.21 10.43 3.57
N ALA A 10 -0.27 10.53 2.33
CA ALA A 10 0.32 11.38 1.32
C ALA A 10 -0.73 12.12 0.46
N PHE A 11 -0.27 13.17 -0.21
CA PHE A 11 -1.00 13.78 -1.31
C PHE A 11 -0.22 13.60 -2.61
N ASP A 12 -0.95 13.32 -3.70
CA ASP A 12 -0.41 13.26 -5.04
C ASP A 12 -0.82 14.53 -5.79
N TYR A 13 0.18 15.30 -6.25
CA TYR A 13 0.01 16.49 -7.07
C TYR A 13 0.40 16.14 -8.51
N LEU A 14 -0.61 15.90 -9.34
CA LEU A 14 -0.44 15.49 -10.72
C LEU A 14 -0.65 16.68 -11.64
N MET A 15 0.35 16.99 -12.44
CA MET A 15 0.38 18.18 -13.30
C MET A 15 0.53 17.78 -14.77
N SER A 16 -0.16 18.48 -15.68
CA SER A 16 -0.01 18.29 -17.10
C SER A 16 0.78 19.44 -17.72
N PHE A 17 1.86 19.11 -18.41
CA PHE A 17 2.66 20.06 -19.17
C PHE A 17 2.25 20.02 -20.66
N PRO A 18 1.87 21.17 -21.28
CA PRO A 18 1.29 21.20 -22.64
C PRO A 18 2.36 21.18 -23.75
N GLY A 19 3.55 20.67 -23.48
CA GLY A 19 4.64 20.50 -24.42
C GLY A 19 5.35 19.17 -24.22
N LYS A 20 6.57 19.07 -24.74
CA LYS A 20 7.48 17.94 -24.49
C LYS A 20 8.67 18.41 -23.70
N PHE A 21 9.01 17.74 -22.61
CA PHE A 21 10.17 18.10 -21.79
C PHE A 21 11.46 18.11 -22.60
N THR A 22 11.62 17.17 -23.55
CA THR A 22 12.80 17.05 -24.41
C THR A 22 13.10 18.30 -25.24
N GLU A 23 12.10 19.14 -25.55
CA GLU A 23 12.26 20.38 -26.32
C GLU A 23 12.85 21.52 -25.48
N HIS A 24 12.87 21.37 -24.15
CA HIS A 24 13.37 22.37 -23.20
C HIS A 24 14.78 22.06 -22.65
N PHE A 25 15.28 20.83 -22.87
CA PHE A 25 16.64 20.47 -22.48
C PHE A 25 17.63 20.84 -23.59
N LEU A 26 18.63 21.67 -23.25
CA LEU A 26 19.72 22.04 -24.14
C LEU A 26 20.93 21.14 -23.82
N PRO A 27 21.33 20.20 -24.70
CA PRO A 27 22.39 19.23 -24.43
C PRO A 27 23.71 19.87 -23.98
N GLU A 28 24.07 21.00 -24.57
CA GLU A 28 25.26 21.75 -24.26
C GLU A 28 25.24 22.43 -22.88
N HIS A 29 24.06 22.59 -22.28
CA HIS A 29 23.87 23.23 -20.98
C HIS A 29 23.47 22.26 -19.85
N MET A 30 23.53 20.96 -20.09
CA MET A 30 23.15 19.92 -19.07
C MET A 30 24.00 19.97 -17.80
N HIS A 31 25.17 20.61 -17.83
CA HIS A 31 26.00 20.82 -16.63
C HIS A 31 25.40 21.87 -15.66
N ARG A 32 24.42 22.66 -16.11
CA ARG A 32 23.73 23.68 -15.30
C ARG A 32 22.28 23.81 -15.75
N VAL A 33 21.43 22.96 -15.24
CA VAL A 33 19.97 22.92 -15.56
C VAL A 33 19.25 23.92 -14.68
N SER A 34 18.49 24.87 -15.29
CA SER A 34 17.54 25.74 -14.62
C SER A 34 16.30 25.82 -15.51
N LEU A 35 15.29 25.00 -15.24
CA LEU A 35 14.09 24.92 -16.05
C LEU A 35 12.86 25.21 -15.19
N SER A 36 11.89 25.90 -15.81
CA SER A 36 10.57 26.14 -15.23
C SER A 36 9.53 25.75 -16.25
N PHE A 37 8.62 24.86 -15.86
CA PHE A 37 7.54 24.39 -16.73
C PHE A 37 6.23 25.05 -16.29
N LEU A 38 5.55 25.72 -17.22
CA LEU A 38 4.18 26.22 -17.02
C LEU A 38 3.23 25.06 -17.29
N VAL A 39 2.52 24.62 -16.27
CA VAL A 39 1.56 23.52 -16.34
C VAL A 39 0.15 24.04 -16.52
N ASP A 40 -0.68 23.32 -17.29
CA ASP A 40 -2.07 23.72 -17.57
C ASP A 40 -3.03 23.25 -16.48
N THR A 41 -2.75 22.09 -15.88
CA THR A 41 -3.64 21.52 -14.87
C THR A 41 -2.81 21.02 -13.69
N MET A 42 -3.44 21.02 -12.51
CA MET A 42 -2.91 20.39 -11.31
C MET A 42 -4.06 19.74 -10.53
N ASP A 43 -4.00 18.42 -10.41
CA ASP A 43 -4.92 17.66 -9.58
C ASP A 43 -4.24 17.32 -8.26
N LYS A 44 -4.88 17.66 -7.15
CA LYS A 44 -4.48 17.20 -5.81
C LYS A 44 -5.33 16.00 -5.42
N ARG A 45 -4.72 14.85 -5.24
CA ARG A 45 -5.41 13.61 -4.86
C ARG A 45 -4.94 13.12 -3.50
N ARG A 46 -5.84 12.42 -2.81
CA ARG A 46 -5.51 11.66 -1.61
C ARG A 46 -4.73 10.42 -2.02
N GLY A 47 -3.62 10.16 -1.33
CA GLY A 47 -2.72 9.05 -1.60
C GLY A 47 -2.08 8.53 -0.30
N GLY A 48 -1.10 7.65 -0.46
CA GLY A 48 -0.44 6.96 0.63
C GLY A 48 -1.01 5.56 0.84
N CYS A 49 -0.12 4.58 1.08
CA CYS A 49 -0.51 3.18 1.16
C CYS A 49 -1.48 2.92 2.30
N ALA A 50 -1.26 3.53 3.48
CA ALA A 50 -2.10 3.25 4.64
C ALA A 50 -3.56 3.69 4.45
N PRO A 51 -3.90 4.90 4.01
CA PRO A 51 -5.29 5.26 3.75
C PRO A 51 -5.93 4.45 2.62
N ASN A 52 -5.18 4.08 1.57
CA ASN A 52 -5.71 3.26 0.48
C ASN A 52 -6.14 1.87 0.96
N ILE A 53 -5.29 1.19 1.75
CA ILE A 53 -5.59 -0.10 2.36
C ILE A 53 -6.78 0.03 3.32
N ALA A 54 -6.75 1.03 4.21
CA ALA A 54 -7.79 1.27 5.20
C ALA A 54 -9.14 1.59 4.54
N TYR A 55 -9.14 2.35 3.45
CA TYR A 55 -10.35 2.66 2.68
C TYR A 55 -11.00 1.41 2.09
N THR A 56 -10.20 0.53 1.49
CA THR A 56 -10.71 -0.74 0.98
C THR A 56 -11.31 -1.61 2.09
N LEU A 57 -10.64 -1.70 3.25
CA LEU A 57 -11.18 -2.40 4.41
C LEU A 57 -12.50 -1.80 4.89
N ALA A 58 -12.61 -0.47 4.90
CA ALA A 58 -13.82 0.24 5.29
C ALA A 58 -14.98 -0.03 4.32
N LEU A 59 -14.74 -0.03 3.00
CA LEU A 59 -15.73 -0.43 2.00
C LEU A 59 -16.20 -1.87 2.18
N LEU A 60 -15.34 -2.75 2.67
CA LEU A 60 -15.65 -4.14 2.99
C LEU A 60 -16.29 -4.33 4.39
N GLY A 61 -16.71 -3.23 5.02
CA GLY A 61 -17.46 -3.24 6.28
C GLY A 61 -16.61 -3.33 7.55
N GLU A 62 -15.30 -3.21 7.45
CA GLU A 62 -14.41 -3.13 8.61
C GLU A 62 -14.29 -1.68 9.13
N ARG A 63 -13.72 -1.54 10.34
CA ARG A 63 -13.29 -0.24 10.89
C ARG A 63 -11.82 -0.33 11.27
N PRO A 64 -10.91 -0.18 10.28
CA PRO A 64 -9.49 -0.31 10.52
C PRO A 64 -8.95 0.88 11.33
N TYR A 65 -7.98 0.61 12.22
CA TYR A 65 -7.17 1.64 12.85
C TYR A 65 -6.07 2.09 11.91
N LEU A 66 -5.93 3.40 11.72
CA LEU A 66 -4.85 4.00 10.93
C LEU A 66 -3.76 4.50 11.88
N MET A 67 -2.63 3.81 11.95
CA MET A 67 -1.46 4.24 12.72
C MET A 67 -0.42 4.82 11.77
N ALA A 68 -0.38 6.14 11.67
CA ALA A 68 0.48 6.87 10.74
C ALA A 68 0.83 8.26 11.26
N THR A 69 1.82 8.90 10.65
CA THR A 69 2.10 10.32 10.83
C THR A 69 1.59 11.12 9.64
N ALA A 70 1.05 12.29 9.89
CA ALA A 70 0.56 13.22 8.87
C ALA A 70 1.00 14.66 9.18
N GLY A 71 1.03 15.51 8.19
CA GLY A 71 1.38 16.91 8.35
C GLY A 71 0.21 17.78 8.78
N GLN A 72 0.50 19.06 9.05
CA GLN A 72 -0.48 20.07 9.49
C GLN A 72 -1.59 20.33 8.45
N ASP A 73 -1.39 19.91 7.21
CA ASP A 73 -2.31 20.05 6.08
C ASP A 73 -3.28 18.84 5.91
N VAL A 74 -3.30 17.91 6.87
CA VAL A 74 -4.12 16.69 6.82
C VAL A 74 -5.60 16.89 7.12
N GLY A 75 -6.02 18.09 7.58
CA GLY A 75 -7.36 18.33 8.15
C GLY A 75 -8.52 17.75 7.32
N ASP A 76 -8.67 18.17 6.06
CA ASP A 76 -9.72 17.67 5.17
C ASP A 76 -9.59 16.19 4.84
N TYR A 77 -8.36 15.70 4.76
CA TYR A 77 -8.10 14.28 4.53
C TYR A 77 -8.49 13.43 5.74
N LYS A 78 -8.14 13.91 6.96
CA LYS A 78 -8.54 13.24 8.19
C LYS A 78 -10.06 13.21 8.33
N ALA A 79 -10.74 14.34 8.09
CA ALA A 79 -12.20 14.39 8.11
C ALA A 79 -12.86 13.41 7.14
N TRP A 80 -12.27 13.25 5.94
CA TRP A 80 -12.73 12.27 4.96
C TRP A 80 -12.49 10.82 5.47
N MET A 81 -11.33 10.52 6.05
CA MET A 81 -11.06 9.18 6.62
C MET A 81 -12.04 8.83 7.73
N ASP A 82 -12.32 9.76 8.64
CA ASP A 82 -13.31 9.58 9.71
C ASP A 82 -14.70 9.32 9.14
N ALA A 83 -15.10 10.06 8.10
CA ALA A 83 -16.38 9.86 7.40
C ALA A 83 -16.45 8.53 6.63
N ALA A 84 -15.31 8.01 6.17
CA ALA A 84 -15.19 6.71 5.53
C ALA A 84 -15.10 5.54 6.52
N ASN A 85 -15.40 5.76 7.81
CA ASN A 85 -15.35 4.74 8.87
C ASN A 85 -13.93 4.18 9.17
N ILE A 86 -12.87 4.99 8.94
CA ILE A 86 -11.50 4.67 9.32
C ILE A 86 -11.23 5.27 10.69
N ASP A 87 -10.72 4.49 11.64
CA ASP A 87 -10.37 4.97 12.97
C ASP A 87 -9.01 5.68 12.94
N THR A 88 -9.03 7.01 13.02
CA THR A 88 -7.84 7.87 13.00
C THR A 88 -7.29 8.22 14.40
N SER A 89 -7.71 7.52 15.44
CA SER A 89 -7.26 7.78 16.81
C SER A 89 -5.75 7.56 17.02
N LEU A 90 -5.12 6.76 16.15
CA LEU A 90 -3.68 6.49 16.15
C LEU A 90 -2.92 7.33 15.10
N LEU A 91 -3.59 8.28 14.43
CA LEU A 91 -2.96 9.22 13.51
C LEU A 91 -2.34 10.38 14.31
N LYS A 92 -1.02 10.56 14.18
CA LYS A 92 -0.28 11.66 14.81
C LYS A 92 -0.02 12.76 13.81
N VAL A 93 -0.48 13.96 14.10
CA VAL A 93 -0.14 15.16 13.32
C VAL A 93 1.20 15.72 13.80
N ILE A 94 2.10 16.00 12.87
CA ILE A 94 3.43 16.57 13.13
C ILE A 94 3.40 18.06 12.80
N ASP A 95 3.52 18.88 13.82
CA ASP A 95 3.52 20.34 13.68
C ASP A 95 4.71 20.82 12.85
N GLY A 96 4.48 21.86 12.04
CA GLY A 96 5.50 22.46 11.19
C GLY A 96 5.93 21.63 10.00
N LYS A 97 5.30 20.48 9.75
CA LYS A 97 5.54 19.67 8.54
C LYS A 97 4.27 19.52 7.73
N PHE A 98 4.44 19.35 6.41
CA PHE A 98 3.38 18.92 5.51
C PHE A 98 3.31 17.39 5.45
N CYS A 99 2.19 16.85 4.99
CA CYS A 99 2.06 15.43 4.65
C CYS A 99 3.11 15.05 3.60
N ALA A 100 3.44 13.78 3.51
CA ALA A 100 4.20 13.27 2.39
C ALA A 100 3.51 13.70 1.08
N SER A 101 4.28 14.05 0.06
CA SER A 101 3.72 14.59 -1.17
C SER A 101 4.50 14.11 -2.39
N PHE A 102 3.77 13.58 -3.36
CA PHE A 102 4.29 13.18 -4.66
C PHE A 102 3.91 14.26 -5.68
N PHE A 103 4.90 14.91 -6.25
CA PHE A 103 4.72 15.89 -7.31
C PHE A 103 5.15 15.25 -8.63
N CYS A 104 4.23 15.15 -9.59
CA CYS A 104 4.51 14.55 -10.88
C CYS A 104 3.99 15.46 -12.01
N SER A 105 4.88 15.90 -12.88
CA SER A 105 4.53 16.58 -14.12
C SER A 105 4.66 15.61 -15.28
N THR A 106 3.60 15.47 -16.08
CA THR A 106 3.55 14.61 -17.26
C THR A 106 3.45 15.46 -18.51
N ASP A 107 4.29 15.20 -19.51
CA ASP A 107 4.28 15.88 -20.80
C ASP A 107 3.37 15.19 -21.84
N GLN A 108 3.22 15.81 -23.03
CA GLN A 108 2.41 15.27 -24.13
C GLN A 108 2.94 13.94 -24.70
N ALA A 109 4.19 13.58 -24.42
CA ALA A 109 4.80 12.31 -24.84
C ALA A 109 4.78 11.26 -23.71
N SER A 110 4.02 11.51 -22.63
CA SER A 110 3.94 10.68 -21.44
C SER A 110 5.25 10.54 -20.65
N ASN A 111 6.23 11.44 -20.86
CA ASN A 111 7.39 11.51 -20.00
C ASN A 111 7.01 12.17 -18.67
N GLN A 112 7.64 11.74 -17.60
CA GLN A 112 7.37 12.23 -16.26
C GLN A 112 8.63 12.81 -15.60
N ILE A 113 8.44 13.94 -14.92
CA ILE A 113 9.40 14.52 -13.98
C ILE A 113 8.71 14.51 -12.62
N ALA A 114 9.26 13.73 -11.69
CA ALA A 114 8.64 13.54 -10.39
C ALA A 114 9.60 13.85 -9.24
N SER A 115 9.01 14.29 -8.12
CA SER A 115 9.70 14.50 -6.85
C SER A 115 8.83 13.99 -5.70
N PHE A 116 9.44 13.36 -4.71
CA PHE A 116 8.75 12.90 -3.51
C PHE A 116 9.31 13.63 -2.29
N TYR A 117 8.42 14.33 -1.58
CA TYR A 117 8.69 14.93 -0.29
C TYR A 117 8.19 14.00 0.82
N THR A 118 9.08 13.56 1.68
CA THR A 118 8.72 12.62 2.77
C THR A 118 7.87 13.28 3.87
N GLY A 119 8.07 14.56 4.12
CA GLY A 119 7.27 15.33 5.08
C GLY A 119 7.19 14.68 6.46
N ALA A 120 5.98 14.64 7.00
CA ALA A 120 5.69 14.03 8.29
C ALA A 120 5.93 12.51 8.32
N MET A 121 5.97 11.82 7.16
CA MET A 121 6.29 10.40 7.09
C MET A 121 7.67 10.09 7.70
N ALA A 122 8.63 11.01 7.60
CA ALA A 122 9.96 10.86 8.23
C ALA A 122 9.92 10.82 9.78
N ASN A 123 8.77 11.13 10.38
CA ASN A 123 8.55 11.07 11.83
C ASN A 123 7.81 9.79 12.27
N ALA A 124 7.61 8.83 11.37
CA ALA A 124 6.86 7.61 11.68
C ALA A 124 7.44 6.84 12.88
N GLY A 125 8.75 6.88 13.10
CA GLY A 125 9.40 6.29 14.28
C GLY A 125 9.02 6.92 15.63
N GLU A 126 8.25 8.02 15.63
CA GLU A 126 7.68 8.58 16.88
C GLU A 126 6.41 7.84 17.34
N LEU A 127 5.88 6.93 16.52
CA LEU A 127 4.77 6.06 16.85
C LEU A 127 5.30 4.72 17.37
N SER A 128 4.49 4.07 18.23
CA SER A 128 4.84 2.76 18.79
C SER A 128 3.56 1.97 19.08
N PHE A 129 3.62 0.65 18.89
CA PHE A 129 2.57 -0.27 19.34
C PHE A 129 2.57 -0.49 20.84
N ARG A 130 3.70 -0.19 21.50
CA ARG A 130 3.85 -0.37 22.94
C ARG A 130 2.94 0.59 23.70
N GLY A 131 2.13 0.06 24.59
CA GLY A 131 1.20 0.86 25.41
C GLY A 131 -0.11 1.24 24.71
N VAL A 132 -0.34 0.80 23.46
CA VAL A 132 -1.65 0.95 22.83
C VAL A 132 -2.55 -0.19 23.31
N ALA A 133 -3.52 0.16 24.16
CA ALA A 133 -4.41 -0.82 24.77
C ALA A 133 -5.34 -1.48 23.72
N GLY A 134 -5.58 -2.77 23.92
CA GLY A 134 -6.61 -3.51 23.17
C GLY A 134 -6.20 -3.92 21.76
N LEU A 135 -4.89 -3.96 21.45
CA LEU A 135 -4.39 -4.47 20.16
C LEU A 135 -3.96 -5.93 20.24
N GLU A 136 -4.05 -6.58 21.40
CA GLU A 136 -3.46 -7.90 21.70
C GLU A 136 -3.95 -9.03 20.78
N SER A 137 -5.11 -8.87 20.14
CA SER A 137 -5.67 -9.82 19.17
C SER A 137 -5.80 -9.22 17.77
N GLY A 138 -5.00 -8.20 17.47
CA GLY A 138 -5.02 -7.50 16.19
C GLY A 138 -4.15 -8.16 15.13
N LEU A 139 -4.38 -7.76 13.88
CA LEU A 139 -3.51 -7.99 12.74
C LEU A 139 -3.04 -6.64 12.21
N VAL A 140 -1.74 -6.45 12.16
CA VAL A 140 -1.11 -5.24 11.62
C VAL A 140 -0.67 -5.49 10.19
N ILE A 141 -0.84 -4.51 9.29
CA ILE A 141 -0.04 -4.44 8.08
C ILE A 141 1.00 -3.33 8.23
N ILE A 142 2.28 -3.68 8.07
CA ILE A 142 3.39 -2.75 8.01
C ILE A 142 3.64 -2.47 6.54
N SER A 143 2.95 -1.45 6.02
CA SER A 143 3.03 -1.04 4.61
C SER A 143 4.02 0.12 4.43
N PRO A 144 4.38 0.49 3.17
CA PRO A 144 5.46 1.44 2.89
C PRO A 144 5.42 2.74 3.70
N ASN A 145 6.49 2.95 4.46
CA ASN A 145 6.69 4.09 5.36
C ASN A 145 8.19 4.45 5.44
N ASP A 146 8.60 5.21 6.44
CA ASP A 146 10.02 5.36 6.79
C ASP A 146 10.65 3.99 7.08
N PRO A 147 11.76 3.61 6.42
CA PRO A 147 12.37 2.30 6.59
C PRO A 147 12.74 1.95 8.03
N GLY A 148 13.25 2.92 8.79
CA GLY A 148 13.60 2.72 10.20
C GLY A 148 12.37 2.45 11.07
N ALA A 149 11.29 3.18 10.83
CA ALA A 149 10.02 2.98 11.51
C ALA A 149 9.39 1.62 11.18
N MET A 150 9.50 1.17 9.92
CA MET A 150 8.98 -0.14 9.52
C MET A 150 9.66 -1.28 10.27
N VAL A 151 10.99 -1.25 10.41
CA VAL A 151 11.75 -2.24 11.18
C VAL A 151 11.39 -2.16 12.67
N GLN A 152 11.33 -0.93 13.24
CA GLN A 152 10.90 -0.73 14.62
C GLN A 152 9.50 -1.34 14.87
N TYR A 153 8.56 -1.16 13.97
CA TYR A 153 7.21 -1.73 14.11
C TYR A 153 7.21 -3.25 14.06
N ALA A 154 8.02 -3.86 13.19
CA ALA A 154 8.17 -5.31 13.12
C ALA A 154 8.75 -5.87 14.44
N ASP A 155 9.80 -5.26 14.96
CA ASP A 155 10.40 -5.62 16.24
C ASP A 155 9.43 -5.48 17.41
N GLU A 156 8.66 -4.39 17.46
CA GLU A 156 7.66 -4.16 18.48
C GLU A 156 6.53 -5.19 18.42
N CYS A 157 5.99 -5.47 17.21
CA CYS A 157 4.97 -6.49 17.01
C CYS A 157 5.46 -7.86 17.49
N ALA A 158 6.68 -8.27 17.11
CA ALA A 158 7.28 -9.52 17.55
C ALA A 158 7.45 -9.56 19.09
N ALA A 159 7.90 -8.48 19.70
CA ALA A 159 8.14 -8.39 21.15
C ALA A 159 6.85 -8.48 21.99
N ILE A 160 5.72 -8.00 21.48
CA ILE A 160 4.42 -8.02 22.19
C ILE A 160 3.48 -9.13 21.71
N GLY A 161 3.95 -9.99 20.77
CA GLY A 161 3.16 -11.11 20.23
C GLY A 161 2.02 -10.69 19.31
N LEU A 162 2.10 -9.51 18.68
CA LEU A 162 1.12 -9.00 17.74
C LEU A 162 1.44 -9.49 16.33
N GLN A 163 0.48 -10.14 15.68
CA GLN A 163 0.67 -10.62 14.31
C GLN A 163 0.80 -9.47 13.33
N TYR A 164 1.76 -9.56 12.41
CA TYR A 164 1.91 -8.56 11.35
C TYR A 164 2.15 -9.15 9.97
N ILE A 165 1.70 -8.41 8.97
CA ILE A 165 1.98 -8.59 7.56
C ILE A 165 3.13 -7.64 7.21
N TRP A 166 4.22 -8.19 6.66
CA TRP A 166 5.32 -7.41 6.14
C TRP A 166 5.09 -7.07 4.68
N ASP A 167 4.91 -5.79 4.41
CA ASP A 167 4.67 -5.23 3.08
C ASP A 167 5.67 -4.10 2.80
N PRO A 168 6.91 -4.42 2.40
CA PRO A 168 7.91 -3.38 2.16
C PRO A 168 7.58 -2.52 0.92
N GLY A 169 6.84 -3.04 -0.06
CA GLY A 169 6.40 -2.33 -1.25
C GLY A 169 7.56 -1.60 -1.95
N GLN A 170 7.33 -0.36 -2.36
CA GLN A 170 8.35 0.48 -3.01
C GLN A 170 9.56 0.80 -2.11
N GLN A 171 9.49 0.57 -0.80
CA GLN A 171 10.65 0.76 0.08
C GLN A 171 11.73 -0.32 -0.12
N CYS A 172 11.42 -1.45 -0.79
CA CYS A 172 12.42 -2.44 -1.20
C CYS A 172 13.60 -1.80 -1.95
N ALA A 173 13.36 -0.74 -2.71
CA ALA A 173 14.42 -0.03 -3.43
C ALA A 173 15.38 0.73 -2.49
N ARG A 174 14.90 1.20 -1.33
CA ARG A 174 15.63 2.06 -0.39
C ARG A 174 16.15 1.32 0.84
N MET A 175 15.48 0.24 1.26
CA MET A 175 15.90 -0.56 2.41
C MET A 175 17.14 -1.38 2.08
N GLU A 176 17.97 -1.59 3.08
CA GLU A 176 19.11 -2.50 3.00
C GLU A 176 18.68 -3.95 3.24
N GLY A 177 19.53 -4.92 2.88
CA GLY A 177 19.17 -6.33 2.94
C GLY A 177 18.91 -6.85 4.36
N ASP A 178 19.61 -6.33 5.36
CA ASP A 178 19.39 -6.64 6.78
C ASP A 178 18.00 -6.11 7.26
N GLN A 179 17.64 -4.90 6.90
CA GLN A 179 16.32 -4.31 7.22
C GLN A 179 15.17 -5.12 6.60
N LEU A 180 15.33 -5.56 5.35
CA LEU A 180 14.34 -6.42 4.68
C LEU A 180 14.25 -7.79 5.37
N THR A 181 15.39 -8.36 5.73
CA THR A 181 15.49 -9.65 6.45
C THR A 181 14.84 -9.58 7.83
N ASP A 182 15.07 -8.50 8.57
CA ASP A 182 14.52 -8.32 9.92
C ASP A 182 12.99 -8.17 9.86
N GLY A 183 12.46 -7.47 8.87
CA GLY A 183 11.02 -7.38 8.66
C GLY A 183 10.34 -8.71 8.30
N VAL A 184 11.06 -9.62 7.61
CA VAL A 184 10.56 -10.97 7.31
C VAL A 184 10.53 -11.84 8.58
N LYS A 185 11.56 -11.73 9.44
CA LYS A 185 11.65 -12.54 10.65
C LYS A 185 10.52 -12.19 11.63
N GLY A 186 9.67 -13.15 11.93
CA GLY A 186 8.56 -12.99 12.87
C GLY A 186 7.26 -12.47 12.24
N ALA A 187 7.24 -12.15 10.95
CA ALA A 187 6.01 -11.82 10.26
C ALA A 187 5.07 -13.04 10.18
N PHE A 188 3.77 -12.79 10.26
CA PHE A 188 2.76 -13.79 9.92
C PHE A 188 2.69 -14.02 8.41
N MET A 189 2.92 -12.96 7.63
CA MET A 189 2.85 -13.01 6.19
C MET A 189 3.80 -11.98 5.58
N VAL A 190 4.41 -12.33 4.44
CA VAL A 190 5.07 -11.37 3.54
C VAL A 190 4.21 -11.20 2.30
N ILE A 191 4.01 -9.95 1.88
CA ILE A 191 3.32 -9.61 0.64
C ILE A 191 4.15 -8.62 -0.18
N CYS A 192 4.29 -8.87 -1.47
CA CYS A 192 4.99 -8.01 -2.42
C CYS A 192 4.49 -8.29 -3.83
N ASN A 193 4.89 -7.46 -4.80
CA ASN A 193 4.75 -7.81 -6.21
C ASN A 193 6.00 -8.56 -6.72
N ASP A 194 5.95 -9.06 -7.95
CA ASP A 194 7.05 -9.83 -8.56
C ASP A 194 8.34 -9.01 -8.70
N TYR A 195 8.25 -7.71 -9.01
CA TYR A 195 9.40 -6.81 -9.06
C TYR A 195 10.01 -6.55 -7.66
N GLU A 196 9.16 -6.28 -6.67
CA GLU A 196 9.57 -6.10 -5.28
C GLU A 196 10.21 -7.37 -4.72
N PHE A 197 9.65 -8.54 -5.05
CA PHE A 197 10.22 -9.83 -4.67
C PHE A 197 11.63 -10.02 -5.24
N GLU A 198 11.83 -9.66 -6.50
CA GLU A 198 13.17 -9.72 -7.10
C GLU A 198 14.17 -8.80 -6.40
N LEU A 199 13.76 -7.59 -5.98
CA LEU A 199 14.60 -6.71 -5.17
C LEU A 199 14.92 -7.29 -3.80
N ILE A 200 13.94 -7.91 -3.13
CA ILE A 200 14.15 -8.61 -1.86
C ILE A 200 15.19 -9.71 -2.06
N ARG A 201 15.01 -10.53 -3.08
CA ARG A 201 15.92 -11.64 -3.41
C ARG A 201 17.34 -11.15 -3.70
N GLN A 202 17.50 -10.09 -4.46
CA GLN A 202 18.82 -9.51 -4.78
C GLN A 202 19.54 -8.96 -3.56
N LYS A 203 18.81 -8.31 -2.66
CA LYS A 203 19.40 -7.65 -1.48
C LYS A 203 19.64 -8.60 -0.30
N THR A 204 18.78 -9.61 -0.14
CA THR A 204 18.85 -10.54 1.01
C THR A 204 19.46 -11.89 0.66
N GLY A 205 19.44 -12.28 -0.62
CA GLY A 205 19.78 -13.64 -1.06
C GLY A 205 18.67 -14.67 -0.79
N MET A 206 17.53 -14.28 -0.21
CA MET A 206 16.45 -15.19 0.18
C MET A 206 15.60 -15.60 -1.05
N SER A 207 15.44 -16.90 -1.25
CA SER A 207 14.43 -17.48 -2.11
C SER A 207 13.06 -17.55 -1.41
N GLU A 208 12.01 -17.94 -2.15
CA GLU A 208 10.69 -18.22 -1.58
C GLU A 208 10.75 -19.26 -0.45
N ALA A 209 11.56 -20.30 -0.64
CA ALA A 209 11.76 -21.34 0.35
C ALA A 209 12.44 -20.79 1.61
N ASP A 210 13.44 -19.91 1.47
CA ASP A 210 14.13 -19.28 2.61
C ASP A 210 13.18 -18.36 3.39
N ILE A 211 12.33 -17.61 2.71
CA ILE A 211 11.29 -16.78 3.37
C ILE A 211 10.33 -17.67 4.15
N LEU A 212 9.88 -18.81 3.58
CA LEU A 212 8.94 -19.73 4.23
C LEU A 212 9.56 -20.49 5.43
N VAL A 213 10.86 -20.41 5.64
CA VAL A 213 11.47 -20.84 6.93
C VAL A 213 11.02 -19.92 8.07
N HIS A 214 10.85 -18.62 7.78
CA HIS A 214 10.57 -17.59 8.78
C HIS A 214 9.07 -17.28 8.91
N VAL A 215 8.32 -17.38 7.80
CA VAL A 215 6.89 -17.02 7.77
C VAL A 215 6.02 -18.19 7.28
N PRO A 216 4.79 -18.33 7.76
CA PRO A 216 3.88 -19.36 7.25
C PRO A 216 3.32 -19.04 5.85
N LEU A 217 3.38 -17.77 5.40
CA LEU A 217 2.68 -17.32 4.22
C LEU A 217 3.47 -16.24 3.46
N LEU A 218 3.72 -16.49 2.16
CA LEU A 218 4.26 -15.51 1.22
C LEU A 218 3.26 -15.33 0.06
N VAL A 219 2.90 -14.08 -0.25
CA VAL A 219 2.01 -13.74 -1.36
C VAL A 219 2.75 -12.83 -2.34
N ILE A 220 2.83 -13.27 -3.60
CA ILE A 220 3.46 -12.50 -4.68
C ILE A 220 2.40 -12.16 -5.72
N THR A 221 2.08 -10.86 -5.85
CA THR A 221 1.16 -10.36 -6.88
C THR A 221 1.89 -10.19 -8.21
N LYS A 222 1.20 -10.46 -9.32
CA LYS A 222 1.78 -10.54 -10.69
C LYS A 222 0.94 -9.75 -11.70
N GLY A 223 0.34 -8.65 -11.26
CA GLY A 223 -0.51 -7.81 -12.10
C GLY A 223 -1.68 -8.57 -12.72
N GLU A 224 -1.83 -8.49 -14.03
CA GLU A 224 -2.90 -9.18 -14.79
C GLU A 224 -2.88 -10.71 -14.66
N LYS A 225 -1.76 -11.30 -14.25
CA LYS A 225 -1.64 -12.74 -14.01
C LYS A 225 -2.17 -13.19 -12.66
N GLY A 226 -2.65 -12.25 -11.82
CA GLY A 226 -3.14 -12.54 -10.48
C GLY A 226 -2.03 -12.61 -9.42
N CYS A 227 -2.04 -13.64 -8.59
CA CYS A 227 -1.02 -13.82 -7.56
C CYS A 227 -0.71 -15.29 -7.29
N SER A 228 0.46 -15.55 -6.70
CA SER A 228 0.83 -16.84 -6.14
C SER A 228 0.93 -16.76 -4.63
N ILE A 229 0.36 -17.74 -3.97
CA ILE A 229 0.37 -17.95 -2.53
C ILE A 229 1.31 -19.12 -2.25
N TYR A 230 2.36 -18.88 -1.52
CA TYR A 230 3.35 -19.88 -1.12
C TYR A 230 3.15 -20.21 0.36
N THR A 231 3.02 -21.49 0.66
CA THR A 231 2.97 -22.04 2.01
C THR A 231 3.90 -23.24 2.10
N ARG A 232 4.10 -23.81 3.29
CA ARG A 232 4.85 -25.05 3.44
C ARG A 232 4.19 -26.26 2.75
N ASP A 233 2.88 -26.19 2.50
CA ASP A 233 2.11 -27.27 1.86
C ASP A 233 2.14 -27.18 0.32
N GLY A 234 2.62 -26.07 -0.24
CA GLY A 234 2.74 -25.88 -1.67
C GLY A 234 2.39 -24.47 -2.15
N ILE A 235 2.15 -24.37 -3.44
CA ILE A 235 1.86 -23.11 -4.15
C ILE A 235 0.41 -23.16 -4.67
N THR A 236 -0.31 -22.08 -4.46
CA THR A 236 -1.65 -21.88 -5.02
C THR A 236 -1.67 -20.60 -5.84
N ASP A 237 -2.00 -20.71 -7.12
CA ASP A 237 -2.18 -19.55 -8.00
C ASP A 237 -3.65 -19.12 -8.01
N VAL A 238 -3.88 -17.81 -7.90
CA VAL A 238 -5.20 -17.19 -7.96
C VAL A 238 -5.22 -16.18 -9.10
N PRO A 239 -6.14 -16.32 -10.09
CA PRO A 239 -6.19 -15.41 -11.23
C PRO A 239 -6.64 -14.00 -10.83
N ALA A 240 -6.24 -13.01 -11.62
CA ALA A 240 -6.80 -11.67 -11.52
C ALA A 240 -8.24 -11.66 -12.05
N VAL A 241 -9.10 -10.84 -11.45
CA VAL A 241 -10.41 -10.53 -12.01
C VAL A 241 -10.22 -9.52 -13.14
N PRO A 242 -10.71 -9.78 -14.37
CA PRO A 242 -10.57 -8.85 -15.47
C PRO A 242 -11.33 -7.54 -15.19
N PRO A 243 -10.70 -6.37 -15.39
CA PRO A 243 -11.39 -5.08 -15.28
C PRO A 243 -12.29 -4.84 -16.50
N ALA A 244 -13.40 -4.12 -16.30
CA ALA A 244 -14.22 -3.62 -17.41
C ALA A 244 -13.50 -2.53 -18.21
N ARG A 245 -12.63 -1.76 -17.53
CA ARG A 245 -11.76 -0.73 -18.11
C ARG A 245 -10.53 -0.54 -17.21
N ILE A 246 -9.46 -0.03 -17.77
CA ILE A 246 -8.26 0.36 -17.01
C ILE A 246 -8.20 1.88 -17.01
N GLU A 247 -8.34 2.48 -15.81
CA GLU A 247 -8.27 3.94 -15.62
C GLU A 247 -6.96 4.37 -14.99
N ASP A 248 -6.58 3.77 -13.86
CA ASP A 248 -5.40 4.18 -13.09
C ASP A 248 -4.87 3.00 -12.25
N PRO A 249 -3.61 2.61 -12.39
CA PRO A 249 -3.03 1.55 -11.57
C PRO A 249 -2.71 1.95 -10.12
N THR A 250 -2.88 3.24 -9.77
CA THR A 250 -2.58 3.76 -8.43
C THR A 250 -3.48 3.12 -7.37
N GLY A 251 -2.88 2.58 -6.31
CA GLY A 251 -3.62 1.98 -5.20
C GLY A 251 -4.20 0.57 -5.45
N VAL A 252 -4.00 0.00 -6.64
CA VAL A 252 -4.46 -1.36 -6.98
C VAL A 252 -3.85 -2.40 -6.04
N GLY A 253 -2.54 -2.31 -5.78
CA GLY A 253 -1.86 -3.16 -4.81
C GLY A 253 -2.37 -2.97 -3.38
N ASP A 254 -2.67 -1.73 -2.98
CA ASP A 254 -3.23 -1.41 -1.66
C ASP A 254 -4.63 -2.01 -1.51
N ALA A 255 -5.46 -1.91 -2.55
CA ALA A 255 -6.79 -2.50 -2.58
C ALA A 255 -6.74 -4.04 -2.48
N PHE A 256 -5.78 -4.69 -3.17
CA PHE A 256 -5.54 -6.11 -3.02
C PHE A 256 -5.23 -6.48 -1.56
N ARG A 257 -4.35 -5.73 -0.91
CA ARG A 257 -4.00 -5.93 0.52
C ARG A 257 -5.20 -5.78 1.43
N GLY A 258 -6.02 -4.76 1.21
CA GLY A 258 -7.27 -4.54 1.95
C GLY A 258 -8.25 -5.71 1.80
N GLY A 259 -8.47 -6.19 0.57
CA GLY A 259 -9.32 -7.36 0.30
C GLY A 259 -8.78 -8.66 0.91
N PHE A 260 -7.46 -8.88 0.82
CA PHE A 260 -6.79 -10.03 1.43
C PHE A 260 -6.94 -10.02 2.96
N MET A 261 -6.70 -8.88 3.60
CA MET A 261 -6.88 -8.70 5.05
C MET A 261 -8.32 -8.91 5.49
N LYS A 262 -9.30 -8.51 4.68
CA LYS A 262 -10.72 -8.82 4.92
C LYS A 262 -10.96 -10.32 4.99
N GLY A 263 -10.40 -11.09 4.06
CA GLY A 263 -10.47 -12.55 4.06
C GLY A 263 -9.82 -13.16 5.30
N LEU A 264 -8.66 -12.67 5.74
CA LEU A 264 -8.02 -13.09 6.99
C LEU A 264 -8.93 -12.80 8.20
N ALA A 265 -9.58 -11.63 8.23
CA ALA A 265 -10.51 -11.26 9.29
C ALA A 265 -11.75 -12.17 9.33
N MET A 266 -12.21 -12.64 8.18
CA MET A 266 -13.31 -13.61 8.05
C MET A 266 -12.89 -15.05 8.41
N GLY A 267 -11.57 -15.33 8.48
CA GLY A 267 -11.06 -16.68 8.74
C GLY A 267 -11.22 -17.65 7.58
N VAL A 268 -11.37 -17.14 6.35
CA VAL A 268 -11.50 -17.97 5.14
C VAL A 268 -10.14 -18.47 4.64
N PRO A 269 -10.09 -19.52 3.80
CA PRO A 269 -8.84 -20.02 3.22
C PRO A 269 -8.05 -18.94 2.47
N PHE A 270 -6.71 -19.05 2.44
CA PHE A 270 -5.83 -18.04 1.80
C PHE A 270 -6.16 -17.81 0.33
N ALA A 271 -6.59 -18.86 -0.39
CA ALA A 271 -7.05 -18.70 -1.77
C ALA A 271 -8.25 -17.75 -1.87
N VAL A 272 -9.21 -17.87 -0.95
CA VAL A 272 -10.38 -16.98 -0.87
C VAL A 272 -9.95 -15.56 -0.47
N CYS A 273 -8.98 -15.42 0.46
CA CYS A 273 -8.40 -14.10 0.79
C CYS A 273 -7.84 -13.42 -0.46
N ALA A 274 -7.09 -14.14 -1.29
CA ALA A 274 -6.52 -13.61 -2.53
C ALA A 274 -7.58 -13.29 -3.59
N GLN A 275 -8.65 -14.09 -3.68
CA GLN A 275 -9.80 -13.82 -4.54
C GLN A 275 -10.51 -12.52 -4.13
N LEU A 276 -10.74 -12.29 -2.84
CA LEU A 276 -11.27 -11.03 -2.32
C LEU A 276 -10.32 -9.86 -2.64
N GLY A 277 -9.01 -10.07 -2.48
CA GLY A 277 -7.98 -9.11 -2.89
C GLY A 277 -8.04 -8.77 -4.38
N SER A 278 -8.21 -9.78 -5.25
CA SER A 278 -8.31 -9.60 -6.70
C SER A 278 -9.54 -8.77 -7.10
N VAL A 279 -10.71 -9.05 -6.49
CA VAL A 279 -11.92 -8.25 -6.74
C VAL A 279 -11.74 -6.81 -6.30
N ALA A 280 -11.19 -6.56 -5.10
CA ALA A 280 -10.94 -5.22 -4.60
C ALA A 280 -9.96 -4.43 -5.48
N ALA A 281 -8.87 -5.09 -5.91
CA ALA A 281 -7.88 -4.53 -6.83
C ALA A 281 -8.51 -4.10 -8.17
N THR A 282 -9.45 -4.89 -8.68
CA THR A 282 -10.14 -4.58 -9.94
C THR A 282 -11.03 -3.35 -9.82
N TYR A 283 -11.76 -3.19 -8.70
CA TYR A 283 -12.52 -1.96 -8.45
C TYR A 283 -11.61 -0.72 -8.40
N ALA A 284 -10.45 -0.82 -7.76
CA ALA A 284 -9.49 0.28 -7.73
C ALA A 284 -8.95 0.61 -9.13
N LEU A 285 -8.60 -0.39 -9.93
CA LEU A 285 -8.05 -0.23 -11.28
C LEU A 285 -9.01 0.47 -12.25
N GLU A 286 -10.32 0.35 -12.01
CA GLU A 286 -11.39 0.95 -12.83
C GLU A 286 -11.68 2.41 -12.48
N HIS A 287 -10.94 3.02 -11.54
CA HIS A 287 -11.16 4.38 -11.06
C HIS A 287 -9.84 5.16 -10.94
N LEU A 288 -9.93 6.49 -10.95
CA LEU A 288 -8.76 7.36 -10.82
C LEU A 288 -8.31 7.47 -9.36
N GLY A 289 -7.07 7.07 -9.05
CA GLY A 289 -6.48 7.13 -7.70
C GLY A 289 -6.98 6.04 -6.75
N GLY A 290 -6.29 5.89 -5.63
CA GLY A 290 -6.50 4.75 -4.72
C GLY A 290 -7.77 4.80 -3.86
N THR A 291 -8.50 5.92 -3.82
CA THR A 291 -9.63 6.14 -2.88
C THR A 291 -10.89 6.72 -3.53
N SER A 292 -11.05 6.59 -4.84
CA SER A 292 -12.21 7.13 -5.57
C SER A 292 -13.25 6.07 -5.97
N HIS A 293 -12.88 4.79 -5.92
CA HIS A 293 -13.80 3.68 -6.15
C HIS A 293 -14.78 3.53 -4.99
N ALA A 294 -15.96 3.02 -5.28
CA ALA A 294 -16.97 2.71 -4.27
C ALA A 294 -17.76 1.47 -4.70
N TYR A 295 -18.18 0.70 -3.73
CA TYR A 295 -19.08 -0.45 -3.91
C TYR A 295 -19.75 -0.77 -2.59
N THR A 296 -20.92 -1.40 -2.66
CA THR A 296 -21.58 -2.03 -1.52
C THR A 296 -21.06 -3.46 -1.36
N TRP A 297 -21.20 -4.03 -0.16
CA TRP A 297 -20.88 -5.44 0.05
C TRP A 297 -21.62 -6.37 -0.93
N LYS A 298 -22.87 -6.04 -1.26
CA LYS A 298 -23.68 -6.79 -2.24
C LYS A 298 -23.04 -6.76 -3.63
N GLU A 299 -22.71 -5.59 -4.16
CA GLU A 299 -22.08 -5.45 -5.47
C GLU A 299 -20.71 -6.17 -5.50
N PHE A 300 -19.96 -6.08 -4.41
CA PHE A 300 -18.67 -6.75 -4.27
C PHE A 300 -18.82 -8.28 -4.31
N THR A 301 -19.78 -8.84 -3.55
CA THR A 301 -20.02 -10.29 -3.51
C THR A 301 -20.60 -10.80 -4.82
N GLU A 302 -21.51 -10.09 -5.46
CA GLU A 302 -22.01 -10.43 -6.80
C GLU A 302 -20.88 -10.54 -7.82
N ARG A 303 -19.93 -9.57 -7.82
CA ARG A 303 -18.76 -9.63 -8.69
C ARG A 303 -17.81 -10.78 -8.31
N TYR A 304 -17.60 -11.04 -7.03
CA TYR A 304 -16.82 -12.16 -6.57
C TYR A 304 -17.42 -13.50 -7.09
N GLU A 305 -18.71 -13.68 -6.92
CA GLU A 305 -19.42 -14.93 -7.32
C GLU A 305 -19.42 -15.15 -8.83
N GLN A 306 -19.45 -14.11 -9.64
CA GLN A 306 -19.33 -14.19 -11.10
C GLN A 306 -17.99 -14.82 -11.54
N HIS A 307 -16.92 -14.67 -10.76
CA HIS A 307 -15.57 -15.11 -11.13
C HIS A 307 -15.11 -16.36 -10.38
N PHE A 308 -15.54 -16.54 -9.14
CA PHE A 308 -15.01 -17.57 -8.24
C PHE A 308 -16.07 -18.53 -7.68
N GLY A 309 -17.34 -18.30 -8.02
CA GLY A 309 -18.45 -19.04 -7.44
C GLY A 309 -18.86 -18.52 -6.06
N PRO A 310 -19.82 -19.19 -5.37
CA PRO A 310 -20.38 -18.69 -4.12
C PRO A 310 -19.31 -18.45 -3.05
N LEU A 311 -19.35 -17.26 -2.43
CA LEU A 311 -18.48 -16.94 -1.31
C LEU A 311 -18.87 -17.78 -0.09
N GLN A 312 -18.04 -18.75 0.22
CA GLN A 312 -18.16 -19.56 1.43
C GLN A 312 -17.48 -18.82 2.59
N ALA A 313 -18.27 -18.22 3.45
CA ALA A 313 -17.83 -17.50 4.65
C ALA A 313 -18.04 -18.32 5.92
#